data_71e421eae1ff6364f7a3ca50642cb229
#
_entry.id   71e421eae1ff6364f7a3ca50642cb229
#
_cell.length_a   1.000
_cell.length_b   1.000
_cell.length_c   1.000
_cell.angle_alpha   90.00
_cell.angle_beta   90.00
_cell.angle_gamma   90.00
#
_symmetry.space_group_name_H-M   'P 1'
#
loop_
_entity.id
_entity.type
_entity.pdbx_description
1 polymer ?
#
loop_
_entity_poly.entity_id
_entity_poly.type
_entity_poly.pdbx_seq_one_letter_code
_entity_poly.pdbx_strand_id
1 'polypeptide(L)'
;MKKHLILSACLIMAISSFAQKKDFSYKFYGQIRTDLYYNSRANEETVDGLFYMYPKDEVFDSNGRDLNAIANGSFYTLYTRLGLDVKGPKLGRAMTSAKVEADFRGSGTSYSTIRLRHAYLNLDWGRSALLLGQTWHPLFGDVSPQILNLSVGAPFQPFSRAPQIRYRYTHKGFQLTGAAIWQ
;
A
#
# COMPACT_ATOMS: atom_id res chain seq x y z
N MET A 1 -7.51 -20.19 -28.03
CA MET A 1 -8.60 -20.02 -27.04
C MET A 1 -8.77 -21.21 -26.11
N LYS A 2 -8.92 -22.46 -26.56
CA LYS A 2 -9.14 -23.63 -25.67
C LYS A 2 -8.00 -23.90 -24.66
N LYS A 3 -6.73 -23.69 -25.05
CA LYS A 3 -5.57 -23.90 -24.15
C LYS A 3 -5.52 -22.93 -22.94
N HIS A 4 -5.92 -21.68 -23.12
CA HIS A 4 -5.95 -20.69 -22.02
C HIS A 4 -7.11 -20.94 -21.06
N LEU A 5 -8.24 -21.46 -21.57
CA LEU A 5 -9.39 -21.83 -20.74
C LEU A 5 -9.05 -23.01 -19.82
N ILE A 6 -8.32 -24.01 -20.33
CA ILE A 6 -7.87 -25.15 -19.54
C ILE A 6 -6.87 -24.74 -18.47
N LEU A 7 -5.92 -23.84 -18.80
CA LEU A 7 -4.94 -23.33 -17.83
C LEU A 7 -5.62 -22.53 -16.70
N SER A 8 -6.61 -21.70 -17.03
CA SER A 8 -7.40 -20.96 -16.05
C SER A 8 -8.24 -21.89 -15.16
N ALA A 9 -8.86 -22.93 -15.74
CA ALA A 9 -9.62 -23.91 -14.97
C ALA A 9 -8.72 -24.74 -14.04
N CYS A 10 -7.51 -25.12 -14.48
CA CYS A 10 -6.53 -25.80 -13.63
C CYS A 10 -6.02 -24.92 -12.49
N LEU A 11 -5.84 -23.61 -12.72
CA LEU A 11 -5.44 -22.66 -11.69
C LEU A 11 -6.54 -22.50 -10.63
N ILE A 12 -7.81 -22.41 -11.02
CA ILE A 12 -8.96 -22.32 -10.10
C ILE A 12 -9.13 -23.62 -9.31
N MET A 13 -8.95 -24.78 -9.92
CA MET A 13 -9.01 -26.06 -9.21
C MET A 13 -7.84 -26.26 -8.24
N ALA A 14 -6.65 -25.77 -8.56
CA ALA A 14 -5.51 -25.78 -7.64
C ALA A 14 -5.77 -24.93 -6.40
N ILE A 15 -6.38 -23.76 -6.56
CA ILE A 15 -6.75 -22.88 -5.44
C ILE A 15 -7.80 -23.55 -4.52
N SER A 16 -8.80 -24.21 -5.09
CA SER A 16 -9.83 -24.93 -4.30
C SER A 16 -9.28 -26.13 -3.54
N SER A 17 -8.27 -26.84 -4.08
CA SER A 17 -7.62 -27.95 -3.39
C SER A 17 -6.80 -27.52 -2.17
N PHE A 18 -6.27 -26.30 -2.17
CA PHE A 18 -5.59 -25.73 -0.99
C PHE A 18 -6.56 -25.25 0.10
N ALA A 19 -7.79 -24.89 -0.27
CA ALA A 19 -8.81 -24.40 0.67
C ALA A 19 -9.33 -25.50 1.63
N GLN A 20 -9.15 -26.77 1.32
CA GLN A 20 -9.60 -27.89 2.14
C GLN A 20 -8.62 -28.35 3.23
N LYS A 21 -7.38 -27.85 3.25
CA LYS A 21 -6.44 -28.21 4.31
C LYS A 21 -6.73 -27.39 5.58
N LYS A 22 -6.95 -28.10 6.67
CA LYS A 22 -7.24 -27.59 8.04
C LYS A 22 -6.19 -26.59 8.57
N ASP A 23 -5.03 -26.50 7.88
CA ASP A 23 -3.89 -25.68 8.29
C ASP A 23 -3.83 -24.30 7.63
N PHE A 24 -4.79 -23.97 6.75
CA PHE A 24 -4.87 -22.67 6.09
C PHE A 24 -6.10 -21.90 6.55
N SER A 25 -5.93 -20.61 6.82
CA SER A 25 -7.04 -19.68 6.98
C SER A 25 -6.83 -18.44 6.12
N TYR A 26 -7.91 -17.95 5.55
CA TYR A 26 -7.92 -16.82 4.65
C TYR A 26 -8.87 -15.75 5.18
N LYS A 27 -8.41 -14.50 5.14
CA LYS A 27 -9.24 -13.35 5.48
C LYS A 27 -9.15 -12.34 4.35
N PHE A 28 -10.21 -12.24 3.57
CA PHE A 28 -10.39 -11.12 2.65
C PHE A 28 -10.81 -9.89 3.43
N TYR A 29 -10.27 -8.75 3.05
CA TYR A 29 -10.65 -7.45 3.59
C TYR A 29 -10.52 -6.38 2.51
N GLY A 30 -11.07 -5.23 2.79
CA GLY A 30 -10.97 -4.09 1.91
C GLY A 30 -11.65 -2.88 2.50
N GLN A 31 -11.53 -1.79 1.80
CA GLN A 31 -12.23 -0.55 2.09
C GLN A 31 -12.55 0.17 0.80
N ILE A 32 -13.70 0.81 0.75
CA ILE A 32 -14.01 1.81 -0.25
C ILE A 32 -13.81 3.16 0.43
N ARG A 33 -12.91 3.97 -0.13
CA ARG A 33 -12.68 5.33 0.33
C ARG A 33 -12.99 6.30 -0.78
N THR A 34 -13.88 7.20 -0.48
CA THR A 34 -14.26 8.31 -1.35
C THR A 34 -13.67 9.60 -0.77
N ASP A 35 -12.94 10.32 -1.59
CA ASP A 35 -12.35 11.60 -1.24
C ASP A 35 -13.04 12.70 -2.05
N LEU A 36 -13.56 13.69 -1.35
CA LEU A 36 -14.08 14.94 -1.90
C LEU A 36 -13.23 16.07 -1.32
N TYR A 37 -12.73 16.94 -2.18
CA TYR A 37 -11.99 18.09 -1.73
C TYR A 37 -12.31 19.34 -2.53
N TYR A 38 -12.05 20.47 -1.91
CA TYR A 38 -12.12 21.80 -2.51
C TYR A 38 -10.88 22.59 -2.11
N ASN A 39 -10.21 23.18 -3.09
CA ASN A 39 -9.10 24.09 -2.89
C ASN A 39 -9.52 25.48 -3.36
N SER A 40 -9.35 26.48 -2.51
CA SER A 40 -9.67 27.87 -2.86
C SER A 40 -8.69 28.51 -3.82
N ARG A 41 -7.56 27.85 -4.10
CA ARG A 41 -6.45 28.33 -4.91
C ARG A 41 -5.79 27.16 -5.65
N ALA A 42 -5.12 27.44 -6.76
CA ALA A 42 -4.29 26.46 -7.45
C ALA A 42 -3.18 25.96 -6.52
N ASN A 43 -2.90 24.65 -6.59
CA ASN A 43 -1.90 23.99 -5.76
C ASN A 43 -0.75 23.48 -6.63
N GLU A 44 0.44 23.40 -6.04
CA GLU A 44 1.48 22.52 -6.55
C GLU A 44 1.08 21.09 -6.30
N GLU A 45 1.10 20.28 -7.34
CA GLU A 45 0.59 18.92 -7.28
C GLU A 45 1.49 17.95 -8.03
N THR A 46 1.43 16.69 -7.64
CA THR A 46 2.13 15.59 -8.33
C THR A 46 1.19 14.41 -8.50
N VAL A 47 1.59 13.45 -9.35
CA VAL A 47 0.85 12.20 -9.59
C VAL A 47 -0.60 12.49 -9.99
N ASP A 48 -0.75 13.24 -11.09
CA ASP A 48 -2.05 13.57 -11.71
C ASP A 48 -3.06 14.18 -10.71
N GLY A 49 -2.59 15.11 -9.87
CA GLY A 49 -3.43 15.79 -8.89
C GLY A 49 -3.81 14.94 -7.68
N LEU A 50 -3.20 13.78 -7.49
CA LEU A 50 -3.46 12.92 -6.32
C LEU A 50 -2.68 13.32 -5.07
N PHE A 51 -1.64 14.16 -5.24
CA PHE A 51 -0.84 14.73 -4.17
C PHE A 51 -0.84 16.24 -4.27
N TYR A 52 -1.41 16.91 -3.27
CA TYR A 52 -1.36 18.35 -3.10
C TYR A 52 -0.26 18.67 -2.12
N MET A 53 0.72 19.44 -2.55
CA MET A 53 1.91 19.75 -1.76
C MET A 53 1.73 21.05 -0.99
N TYR A 54 1.39 22.13 -1.69
CA TYR A 54 1.19 23.46 -1.12
C TYR A 54 0.44 24.36 -2.13
N PRO A 55 -0.21 25.45 -1.66
CA PRO A 55 -0.79 26.45 -2.54
C PRO A 55 0.30 27.13 -3.39
N LYS A 56 0.02 27.39 -4.64
CA LYS A 56 0.91 28.17 -5.51
C LYS A 56 0.96 29.63 -5.08
N ASP A 57 2.14 30.25 -5.23
CA ASP A 57 2.32 31.66 -5.00
C ASP A 57 1.48 32.53 -5.95
N GLU A 58 1.33 33.80 -5.64
CA GLU A 58 0.63 34.77 -6.48
C GLU A 58 1.44 35.01 -7.75
N VAL A 59 0.75 34.98 -8.89
CA VAL A 59 1.32 35.32 -10.21
C VAL A 59 0.33 36.26 -10.89
N PHE A 60 0.70 37.52 -11.02
CA PHE A 60 -0.18 38.54 -11.61
C PHE A 60 0.01 38.67 -13.12
N ASP A 61 -1.10 38.78 -13.83
CA ASP A 61 -1.10 39.17 -15.25
C ASP A 61 -0.92 40.69 -15.39
N SER A 62 -0.89 41.18 -16.66
CA SER A 62 -0.75 42.59 -16.97
C SER A 62 -1.91 43.48 -16.46
N ASN A 63 -3.03 42.89 -16.06
CA ASN A 63 -4.18 43.58 -15.53
C ASN A 63 -4.27 43.48 -14.00
N GLY A 64 -3.24 42.92 -13.35
CA GLY A 64 -3.18 42.77 -11.90
C GLY A 64 -4.04 41.61 -11.37
N ARG A 65 -4.48 40.69 -12.20
CA ARG A 65 -5.24 39.51 -11.78
C ARG A 65 -4.29 38.37 -11.42
N ASP A 66 -4.44 37.79 -10.25
CA ASP A 66 -3.70 36.60 -9.87
C ASP A 66 -4.18 35.36 -10.65
N LEU A 67 -3.26 34.80 -11.45
CA LEU A 67 -3.51 33.64 -12.30
C LEU A 67 -3.67 32.34 -11.49
N ASN A 68 -3.17 32.32 -10.25
CA ASN A 68 -3.26 31.16 -9.35
C ASN A 68 -4.45 31.24 -8.38
N ALA A 69 -5.22 32.34 -8.38
CA ALA A 69 -6.45 32.48 -7.60
C ALA A 69 -7.62 31.73 -8.26
N ILE A 70 -7.39 30.47 -8.64
CA ILE A 70 -8.37 29.59 -9.29
C ILE A 70 -8.75 28.48 -8.33
N ALA A 71 -10.00 28.49 -7.90
CA ALA A 71 -10.54 27.41 -7.09
C ALA A 71 -10.69 26.12 -7.93
N ASN A 72 -10.40 25.00 -7.33
CA ASN A 72 -10.59 23.70 -7.92
C ASN A 72 -11.15 22.69 -6.90
N GLY A 73 -11.70 21.62 -7.39
CA GLY A 73 -12.18 20.54 -6.55
C GLY A 73 -12.26 19.24 -7.34
N SER A 74 -12.25 18.14 -6.65
CA SER A 74 -12.42 16.84 -7.26
C SER A 74 -13.07 15.83 -6.34
N PHE A 75 -13.52 14.76 -6.94
CA PHE A 75 -14.17 13.63 -6.29
C PHE A 75 -13.58 12.35 -6.86
N TYR A 76 -12.99 11.50 -6.03
CA TYR A 76 -12.40 10.24 -6.49
C TYR A 76 -12.46 9.15 -5.43
N THR A 77 -12.32 7.89 -5.87
CA THR A 77 -12.40 6.69 -5.05
C THR A 77 -11.14 5.83 -5.14
N LEU A 78 -10.03 6.39 -5.57
CA LEU A 78 -8.78 5.68 -5.91
C LEU A 78 -8.08 5.03 -4.71
N TYR A 79 -8.40 5.45 -3.48
CA TYR A 79 -7.94 4.80 -2.25
C TYR A 79 -8.73 3.53 -1.88
N THR A 80 -9.66 3.11 -2.73
CA THR A 80 -10.29 1.81 -2.59
C THR A 80 -9.23 0.72 -2.58
N ARG A 81 -9.31 -0.18 -1.62
CA ARG A 81 -8.27 -1.16 -1.30
C ARG A 81 -8.86 -2.54 -1.16
N LEU A 82 -8.14 -3.52 -1.67
CA LEU A 82 -8.44 -4.94 -1.53
C LEU A 82 -7.23 -5.65 -0.95
N GLY A 83 -7.46 -6.57 -0.04
CA GLY A 83 -6.39 -7.33 0.59
C GLY A 83 -6.81 -8.74 0.99
N LEU A 84 -5.80 -9.56 1.15
CA LEU A 84 -5.90 -10.95 1.57
C LEU A 84 -4.82 -11.23 2.60
N ASP A 85 -5.23 -11.61 3.80
CA ASP A 85 -4.36 -12.21 4.80
C ASP A 85 -4.50 -13.73 4.78
N VAL A 86 -3.38 -14.41 4.76
CA VAL A 86 -3.30 -15.87 4.78
C VAL A 86 -2.49 -16.31 5.99
N LYS A 87 -3.00 -17.25 6.77
CA LYS A 87 -2.21 -18.03 7.73
C LYS A 87 -2.03 -19.41 7.14
N GLY A 88 -0.80 -19.87 7.09
CA GLY A 88 -0.43 -21.17 6.55
C GLY A 88 -0.05 -22.18 7.63
N PRO A 89 0.36 -23.39 7.23
CA PRO A 89 0.84 -24.42 8.13
C PRO A 89 2.13 -23.99 8.81
N LYS A 90 2.44 -24.62 9.92
CA LYS A 90 3.74 -24.44 10.57
C LYS A 90 4.88 -25.00 9.70
N LEU A 91 5.94 -24.23 9.57
CA LEU A 91 7.20 -24.68 8.97
C LEU A 91 8.22 -24.92 10.10
N GLY A 92 8.34 -26.16 10.52
CA GLY A 92 9.09 -26.49 11.73
C GLY A 92 8.46 -25.81 12.96
N ARG A 93 9.19 -24.90 13.60
CA ARG A 93 8.69 -24.10 14.73
C ARG A 93 8.09 -22.77 14.33
N ALA A 94 8.21 -22.36 13.07
CA ALA A 94 7.70 -21.09 12.60
C ALA A 94 6.20 -21.18 12.28
N MET A 95 5.43 -20.19 12.73
CA MET A 95 4.11 -19.87 12.20
C MET A 95 4.29 -19.16 10.87
N THR A 96 3.59 -19.60 9.83
CA THR A 96 3.66 -18.96 8.52
C THR A 96 2.46 -18.06 8.28
N SER A 97 2.70 -16.91 7.68
CA SER A 97 1.63 -16.03 7.20
C SER A 97 2.06 -15.28 5.95
N ALA A 98 1.09 -14.86 5.15
CA ALA A 98 1.31 -14.04 3.98
C ALA A 98 0.26 -12.94 3.91
N LYS A 99 0.60 -11.85 3.25
CA LYS A 99 -0.31 -10.75 2.96
C LYS A 99 -0.13 -10.29 1.52
N VAL A 100 -1.26 -10.06 0.84
CA VAL A 100 -1.31 -9.34 -0.42
C VAL A 100 -2.32 -8.21 -0.29
N GLU A 101 -1.95 -7.01 -0.70
CA GLU A 101 -2.82 -5.83 -0.69
C GLU A 101 -2.54 -4.93 -1.88
N ALA A 102 -3.58 -4.45 -2.54
CA ALA A 102 -3.50 -3.51 -3.64
C ALA A 102 -4.51 -2.38 -3.48
N ASP A 103 -4.23 -1.23 -4.07
CA ASP A 103 -5.16 -0.11 -4.26
C ASP A 103 -5.12 0.37 -5.72
N PHE A 104 -6.01 1.30 -6.07
CA PHE A 104 -6.14 1.84 -7.45
C PHE A 104 -5.41 3.18 -7.61
N ARG A 105 -4.49 3.50 -6.73
CA ARG A 105 -3.74 4.74 -6.73
C ARG A 105 -2.31 4.56 -7.24
N GLY A 106 -2.14 3.86 -8.34
CA GLY A 106 -0.87 3.83 -9.07
C GLY A 106 -0.65 5.16 -9.81
N SER A 107 0.61 5.45 -10.12
CA SER A 107 0.99 6.54 -11.02
C SER A 107 1.11 6.03 -12.45
N GLY A 108 0.89 6.90 -13.44
CA GLY A 108 1.00 6.55 -14.85
C GLY A 108 0.07 7.38 -15.73
N THR A 109 -0.10 6.95 -16.96
CA THR A 109 -0.97 7.61 -17.95
C THR A 109 -2.45 7.27 -17.80
N SER A 110 -2.79 6.29 -16.95
CA SER A 110 -4.17 5.89 -16.66
C SER A 110 -4.59 6.39 -15.30
N TYR A 111 -5.80 6.94 -15.20
CA TYR A 111 -6.34 7.56 -14.01
C TYR A 111 -6.51 6.60 -12.82
N SER A 112 -6.75 5.32 -13.07
CA SER A 112 -6.90 4.30 -12.02
C SER A 112 -5.97 3.13 -12.26
N THR A 113 -4.70 3.30 -11.91
CA THR A 113 -3.70 2.23 -12.04
C THR A 113 -3.62 1.42 -10.76
N ILE A 114 -3.70 0.09 -10.89
CA ILE A 114 -3.53 -0.81 -9.75
C ILE A 114 -2.09 -0.72 -9.23
N ARG A 115 -1.96 -0.53 -7.93
CA ARG A 115 -0.69 -0.48 -7.23
C ARG A 115 -0.59 -1.58 -6.20
N LEU A 116 0.46 -2.40 -6.28
CA LEU A 116 0.78 -3.37 -5.24
C LEU A 116 1.31 -2.64 -4.01
N ARG A 117 0.64 -2.83 -2.88
CA ARG A 117 1.00 -2.21 -1.60
C ARG A 117 1.82 -3.13 -0.73
N HIS A 118 1.28 -4.30 -0.46
CA HIS A 118 1.90 -5.35 0.33
C HIS A 118 1.87 -6.66 -0.43
N ALA A 119 2.98 -7.35 -0.45
CA ALA A 119 3.10 -8.72 -0.94
C ALA A 119 4.29 -9.36 -0.22
N TYR A 120 4.03 -10.07 0.88
CA TYR A 120 5.10 -10.66 1.66
C TYR A 120 4.68 -11.96 2.34
N LEU A 121 5.68 -12.78 2.61
CA LEU A 121 5.64 -13.95 3.49
C LEU A 121 6.29 -13.59 4.83
N ASN A 122 5.73 -14.06 5.92
CA ASN A 122 6.28 -13.92 7.26
C ASN A 122 6.41 -15.28 7.94
N LEU A 123 7.58 -15.53 8.51
CA LEU A 123 7.89 -16.68 9.35
C LEU A 123 8.10 -16.16 10.76
N ASP A 124 7.30 -16.63 11.71
CA ASP A 124 7.29 -16.16 13.10
C ASP A 124 7.60 -17.31 14.09
N TRP A 125 8.69 -17.18 14.83
CA TRP A 125 9.12 -18.07 15.89
C TRP A 125 8.78 -17.55 17.30
N GLY A 126 7.93 -16.53 17.41
CA GLY A 126 7.56 -15.85 18.64
C GLY A 126 8.51 -14.72 19.00
N ARG A 127 9.74 -15.02 19.42
CA ARG A 127 10.75 -13.99 19.73
C ARG A 127 11.41 -13.40 18.49
N SER A 128 11.49 -14.16 17.42
CA SER A 128 12.07 -13.73 16.16
C SER A 128 11.10 -13.92 15.01
N ALA A 129 11.18 -13.06 14.02
CA ALA A 129 10.40 -13.16 12.79
C ALA A 129 11.25 -12.78 11.58
N LEU A 130 10.98 -13.45 10.46
CA LEU A 130 11.59 -13.16 9.16
C LEU A 130 10.49 -12.82 8.17
N LEU A 131 10.57 -11.62 7.58
CA LEU A 131 9.66 -11.15 6.54
C LEU A 131 10.42 -11.10 5.22
N LEU A 132 9.80 -11.63 4.17
CA LEU A 132 10.31 -11.67 2.81
C LEU A 132 9.27 -11.09 1.85
N GLY A 133 9.58 -10.00 1.17
CA GLY A 133 8.71 -9.39 0.17
C GLY A 133 8.49 -7.90 0.38
N GLN A 134 7.47 -7.35 -0.28
CA GLN A 134 7.20 -5.92 -0.29
C GLN A 134 6.28 -5.51 0.86
N THR A 135 6.72 -4.53 1.65
CA THR A 135 5.90 -3.88 2.69
C THR A 135 6.48 -2.52 3.06
N TRP A 136 5.91 -1.87 4.07
CA TRP A 136 6.39 -0.59 4.58
C TRP A 136 7.88 -0.62 4.92
N HIS A 137 8.54 0.49 4.64
CA HIS A 137 9.90 0.76 5.10
C HIS A 137 9.98 0.63 6.63
N PRO A 138 11.06 0.04 7.20
CA PRO A 138 11.16 -0.15 8.66
C PRO A 138 11.04 1.14 9.47
N LEU A 139 11.45 2.28 8.93
CA LEU A 139 11.33 3.59 9.58
C LEU A 139 9.88 4.09 9.72
N PHE A 140 8.92 3.48 9.02
CA PHE A 140 7.52 3.79 9.22
C PHE A 140 7.04 3.40 10.63
N GLY A 141 7.69 2.42 11.24
CA GLY A 141 7.31 1.87 12.54
C GLY A 141 6.11 0.93 12.50
N ASP A 142 5.70 0.51 13.68
CA ASP A 142 4.59 -0.44 13.84
C ASP A 142 3.23 0.27 14.04
N VAL A 143 3.26 1.59 14.27
CA VAL A 143 2.05 2.41 14.51
C VAL A 143 1.92 3.44 13.39
N SER A 144 0.81 3.37 12.67
CA SER A 144 0.48 4.39 11.68
C SER A 144 0.10 5.71 12.37
N PRO A 145 0.69 6.86 11.97
CA PRO A 145 0.30 8.14 12.53
C PRO A 145 -1.16 8.46 12.21
N GLN A 146 -1.86 9.06 13.17
CA GLN A 146 -3.24 9.51 13.01
C GLN A 146 -3.26 10.86 12.30
N ILE A 147 -3.27 10.83 10.98
CA ILE A 147 -3.35 12.02 10.13
C ILE A 147 -4.43 11.82 9.07
N LEU A 148 -5.05 12.91 8.63
CA LEU A 148 -6.14 12.87 7.65
C LEU A 148 -5.72 12.24 6.32
N ASN A 149 -4.53 12.57 5.86
CA ASN A 149 -4.01 12.02 4.61
C ASN A 149 -2.49 11.89 4.66
N LEU A 150 -1.98 10.67 4.65
CA LEU A 150 -0.55 10.36 4.62
C LEU A 150 0.19 10.89 3.36
N SER A 151 -0.56 11.27 2.34
CA SER A 151 0.00 11.62 1.03
C SER A 151 0.12 13.11 0.80
N VAL A 152 -0.43 13.94 1.69
CA VAL A 152 -0.45 15.40 1.54
C VAL A 152 0.72 16.03 2.28
N GLY A 153 1.49 16.87 1.58
CA GLY A 153 2.34 17.89 2.18
C GLY A 153 3.63 17.41 2.85
N ALA A 154 4.11 16.21 2.57
CA ALA A 154 5.32 15.76 3.24
C ALA A 154 6.39 15.26 2.27
N PRO A 155 7.40 16.09 1.95
CA PRO A 155 8.55 15.65 1.14
C PRO A 155 9.43 14.60 1.85
N PHE A 156 9.34 14.50 3.19
CA PHE A 156 10.11 13.55 4.00
C PHE A 156 9.21 12.49 4.61
N GLN A 157 8.71 11.57 3.78
CA GLN A 157 7.84 10.50 4.24
C GLN A 157 8.56 9.16 4.25
N PRO A 158 8.66 8.46 5.41
CA PRO A 158 9.16 7.10 5.48
C PRO A 158 8.08 6.09 5.00
N PHE A 159 7.19 6.52 4.12
CA PHE A 159 6.03 5.76 3.66
C PHE A 159 6.28 4.96 2.39
N SER A 160 7.53 4.81 1.98
CA SER A 160 7.87 3.93 0.87
C SER A 160 7.55 2.48 1.22
N ARG A 161 7.22 1.73 0.21
CA ARG A 161 7.04 0.27 0.26
C ARG A 161 7.96 -0.33 -0.78
N ALA A 162 8.86 -1.17 -0.32
CA ALA A 162 9.88 -1.78 -1.16
C ALA A 162 10.02 -3.26 -0.85
N PRO A 163 10.47 -4.06 -1.84
CA PRO A 163 10.93 -5.41 -1.58
C PRO A 163 12.04 -5.43 -0.54
N GLN A 164 11.94 -6.33 0.43
CA GLN A 164 12.87 -6.38 1.55
C GLN A 164 12.94 -7.77 2.16
N ILE A 165 14.07 -8.03 2.80
CA ILE A 165 14.27 -9.11 3.75
C ILE A 165 14.43 -8.43 5.09
N ARG A 166 13.53 -8.70 6.03
CA ARG A 166 13.52 -8.08 7.36
C ARG A 166 13.54 -9.15 8.44
N TYR A 167 14.53 -9.10 9.30
CA TYR A 167 14.58 -9.90 10.52
C TYR A 167 14.27 -9.03 11.73
N ARG A 168 13.40 -9.52 12.61
CA ARG A 168 13.02 -8.87 13.88
C ARG A 168 13.29 -9.83 15.03
N TYR A 169 13.90 -9.30 16.09
CA TYR A 169 14.06 -9.99 17.36
C TYR A 169 13.46 -9.16 18.49
N THR A 170 12.65 -9.78 19.34
CA THR A 170 11.95 -9.12 20.45
C THR A 170 12.24 -9.86 21.75
N HIS A 171 12.69 -9.14 22.77
CA HIS A 171 12.95 -9.70 24.10
C HIS A 171 12.74 -8.65 25.18
N LYS A 172 11.88 -8.94 26.18
CA LYS A 172 11.63 -8.11 27.38
C LYS A 172 11.44 -6.60 27.08
N GLY A 173 10.59 -6.28 26.08
CA GLY A 173 10.33 -4.89 25.66
C GLY A 173 11.39 -4.28 24.73
N PHE A 174 12.50 -4.94 24.50
CA PHE A 174 13.49 -4.54 23.51
C PHE A 174 13.16 -5.18 22.16
N GLN A 175 13.22 -4.38 21.08
CA GLN A 175 13.06 -4.87 19.71
C GLN A 175 14.22 -4.41 18.86
N LEU A 176 14.86 -5.37 18.20
CA LEU A 176 15.90 -5.13 17.20
C LEU A 176 15.36 -5.54 15.82
N THR A 177 15.51 -4.66 14.86
CA THR A 177 15.12 -4.92 13.47
C THR A 177 16.29 -4.64 12.54
N GLY A 178 16.64 -5.63 11.73
CA GLY A 178 17.58 -5.48 10.61
C GLY A 178 16.84 -5.73 9.30
N ALA A 179 17.13 -4.94 8.27
CA ALA A 179 16.50 -5.09 6.96
C ALA A 179 17.49 -4.82 5.82
N ALA A 180 17.42 -5.65 4.79
CA ALA A 180 17.96 -5.36 3.47
C ALA A 180 16.78 -4.96 2.58
N ILE A 181 16.86 -3.78 1.96
CA ILE A 181 15.78 -3.15 1.19
C ILE A 181 16.28 -2.91 -0.22
N TRP A 182 15.43 -3.21 -1.19
CA TRP A 182 15.67 -2.93 -2.59
C TRP A 182 14.79 -1.74 -3.05
N GLN A 183 15.43 -0.62 -3.43
CA GLN A 183 14.77 0.58 -3.94
C GLN A 183 15.37 0.98 -5.27
#